data_ac40af7e5681f9391f9f71eccb476a28
#
_entry.id   ac40af7e5681f9391f9f71eccb476a28
#
_cell.length_a   1.000
_cell.length_b   1.000
_cell.length_c   1.000
_cell.angle_alpha   90.00
_cell.angle_beta   90.00
_cell.angle_gamma   90.00
#
_symmetry.space_group_name_H-M   'P 1'
#
loop_
_entity.id
_entity.type
_entity.pdbx_description
1 polymer ?
#
loop_
_entity_poly.entity_id
_entity_poly.type
_entity_poly.pdbx_seq_one_letter_code
_entity_poly.pdbx_strand_id
1 'polypeptide(L)'
;MCKRSAEAVVLFLISFLTKSCKAGDGTAVNAVTNICTEIHYLKQMEEELKLKQVQLGTAVETLADEHRQLNLAAARYRGSKKGAAYALLTAVTGVKAAKAATQRAEAVEAIESAQSEFAKKRRQLEALRHIYKASAPQVDGATKGTPTSALFSTENLKCSVDVTFAVATATECDEQTGPSLAIKPAAQQLQTQENYKGVPDNLFKPPKVTNDLISKGNSDSSMNTVSMAKACSESSGISGSNGIGINTATMKPLVETVGAEQLSNNGRCTEPTKTTQKEHHINRARTAGVLCQVRRHLTQPVDSVAIATVGSLVNDPDAQTAALLLDGQVTTEEDADKRQAAVTKLLGEASTNINTKFFGPLTIEDVALKIGSATTKTSIKKAAAGDLYAAALAHFTAEAEKRTEKATK
;
A
#
# COMPACT_ATOMS: atom_id res chain seq x y z
N MET A 1 7.69 -15.57 -21.63
CA MET A 1 8.90 -15.16 -22.38
C MET A 1 8.48 -14.12 -23.41
N CYS A 2 8.65 -12.83 -23.10
CA CYS A 2 8.50 -11.76 -24.07
C CYS A 2 9.85 -11.52 -24.72
N LYS A 3 10.02 -11.93 -25.98
CA LYS A 3 11.19 -11.60 -26.78
C LYS A 3 11.12 -10.14 -27.19
N ARG A 4 12.14 -9.37 -26.82
CA ARG A 4 12.47 -8.08 -27.44
C ARG A 4 13.02 -8.37 -28.84
N SER A 5 12.42 -7.81 -29.86
CA SER A 5 13.11 -7.56 -31.14
C SER A 5 13.14 -6.05 -31.34
N ALA A 6 14.34 -5.52 -31.43
CA ALA A 6 14.60 -4.18 -31.92
C ALA A 6 14.51 -4.23 -33.46
N GLU A 7 13.86 -3.22 -34.06
CA GLU A 7 14.35 -2.40 -35.16
C GLU A 7 13.23 -1.54 -35.73
N ALA A 8 13.51 -0.28 -35.66
CA ALA A 8 13.39 0.81 -36.61
C ALA A 8 12.01 1.31 -37.08
N VAL A 9 11.87 2.62 -36.84
CA VAL A 9 11.31 3.69 -37.69
C VAL A 9 9.80 3.88 -37.74
N VAL A 10 9.37 4.89 -36.94
CA VAL A 10 8.44 5.99 -37.23
C VAL A 10 7.15 5.66 -37.96
N LEU A 11 6.08 5.64 -37.16
CA LEU A 11 4.83 6.39 -37.44
C LEU A 11 3.98 6.41 -36.14
N PHE A 12 3.80 7.59 -35.56
CA PHE A 12 2.98 7.83 -34.39
C PHE A 12 1.51 7.60 -34.75
N LEU A 13 1.03 6.43 -34.42
CA LEU A 13 -0.36 6.17 -34.09
C LEU A 13 -0.32 5.59 -32.68
N ILE A 14 -0.62 6.43 -31.70
CA ILE A 14 -0.93 5.96 -30.34
C ILE A 14 -2.28 5.23 -30.42
N SER A 15 -2.24 4.05 -31.01
CA SER A 15 -3.18 3.02 -30.66
C SER A 15 -2.81 2.59 -29.24
N PHE A 16 -3.67 2.84 -28.29
CA PHE A 16 -3.74 2.06 -27.07
C PHE A 16 -3.99 0.60 -27.45
N LEU A 17 -2.96 -0.05 -27.96
CA LEU A 17 -2.88 -1.50 -27.90
C LEU A 17 -2.71 -1.83 -26.42
N THR A 18 -3.83 -1.93 -25.71
CA THR A 18 -3.93 -2.82 -24.57
C THR A 18 -3.54 -4.20 -25.12
N LYS A 19 -2.23 -4.49 -25.16
CA LYS A 19 -1.81 -5.88 -25.18
C LYS A 19 -2.46 -6.46 -23.94
N SER A 20 -3.53 -7.21 -24.15
CA SER A 20 -4.06 -8.15 -23.18
C SER A 20 -2.92 -9.14 -22.92
N CYS A 21 -1.94 -8.74 -22.08
CA CYS A 21 -1.13 -9.71 -21.39
C CYS A 21 -2.16 -10.56 -20.66
N LYS A 22 -2.23 -11.86 -20.98
CA LYS A 22 -3.03 -12.79 -20.18
C LYS A 22 -2.69 -12.45 -18.73
N ALA A 23 -3.68 -11.95 -18.02
CA ALA A 23 -3.60 -11.81 -16.58
C ALA A 23 -3.23 -13.20 -16.06
N GLY A 24 -2.35 -13.25 -15.10
CA GLY A 24 -1.88 -14.49 -14.51
C GLY A 24 -1.01 -14.17 -13.31
N ASP A 25 -1.01 -15.07 -12.34
CA ASP A 25 -0.20 -14.91 -11.14
C ASP A 25 1.29 -14.79 -11.50
N GLY A 26 1.90 -13.70 -11.06
CA GLY A 26 3.33 -13.44 -11.22
C GLY A 26 4.19 -14.38 -10.36
N THR A 27 5.51 -14.26 -10.55
CA THR A 27 6.50 -15.06 -9.81
C THR A 27 6.39 -14.87 -8.30
N ALA A 28 6.07 -13.65 -7.84
CA ALA A 28 5.96 -13.32 -6.43
C ALA A 28 4.81 -14.07 -5.73
N VAL A 29 3.63 -14.11 -6.34
CA VAL A 29 2.48 -14.86 -5.80
C VAL A 29 2.76 -16.36 -5.80
N ASN A 30 3.42 -16.87 -6.86
CA ASN A 30 3.78 -18.28 -6.95
C ASN A 30 4.86 -18.69 -5.94
N ALA A 31 5.68 -17.74 -5.46
CA ALA A 31 6.66 -17.97 -4.41
C ALA A 31 6.05 -18.05 -3.00
N VAL A 32 4.79 -17.67 -2.82
CA VAL A 32 4.09 -17.83 -1.54
C VAL A 32 3.72 -19.32 -1.38
N THR A 33 4.45 -20.01 -0.50
CA THR A 33 4.35 -21.46 -0.30
C THR A 33 4.15 -21.87 1.17
N ASN A 34 4.35 -20.95 2.10
CA ASN A 34 4.25 -21.18 3.55
C ASN A 34 3.96 -19.87 4.29
N ILE A 35 3.83 -19.93 5.62
CA ILE A 35 3.55 -18.77 6.48
C ILE A 35 4.60 -17.67 6.33
N CYS A 36 5.90 -18.02 6.30
CA CYS A 36 6.97 -17.02 6.20
C CYS A 36 6.92 -16.25 4.88
N THR A 37 6.68 -16.96 3.78
CA THR A 37 6.55 -16.32 2.47
C THR A 37 5.28 -15.50 2.33
N GLU A 38 4.19 -15.87 3.02
CA GLU A 38 2.99 -15.01 3.11
C GLU A 38 3.27 -13.73 3.93
N ILE A 39 3.97 -13.84 5.07
CA ILE A 39 4.40 -12.68 5.88
C ILE A 39 5.24 -11.72 5.03
N HIS A 40 6.21 -12.23 4.27
CA HIS A 40 7.05 -11.40 3.40
C HIS A 40 6.25 -10.74 2.29
N TYR A 41 5.32 -11.47 1.67
CA TYR A 41 4.44 -10.91 0.64
C TYR A 41 3.65 -9.70 1.16
N LEU A 42 3.00 -9.86 2.31
CA LEU A 42 2.24 -8.77 2.93
C LEU A 42 3.13 -7.59 3.32
N LYS A 43 4.36 -7.85 3.81
CA LYS A 43 5.34 -6.81 4.14
C LYS A 43 5.74 -6.01 2.90
N GLN A 44 6.03 -6.67 1.77
CA GLN A 44 6.35 -5.99 0.51
C GLN A 44 5.18 -5.12 0.02
N MET A 45 3.94 -5.58 0.20
CA MET A 45 2.75 -4.78 -0.10
C MET A 45 2.65 -3.55 0.82
N GLU A 46 2.85 -3.69 2.13
CA GLU A 46 2.84 -2.57 3.08
C GLU A 46 3.89 -1.50 2.72
N GLU A 47 5.12 -1.92 2.38
CA GLU A 47 6.22 -1.04 2.01
C GLU A 47 5.93 -0.25 0.73
N GLU A 48 5.39 -0.91 -0.30
CA GLU A 48 5.02 -0.26 -1.56
C GLU A 48 3.86 0.74 -1.37
N LEU A 49 2.85 0.37 -0.60
CA LEU A 49 1.74 1.26 -0.30
C LEU A 49 2.21 2.52 0.43
N LYS A 50 3.16 2.38 1.35
CA LYS A 50 3.79 3.52 2.02
C LYS A 50 4.56 4.40 1.04
N LEU A 51 5.35 3.80 0.15
CA LEU A 51 6.05 4.53 -0.91
C LEU A 51 5.08 5.28 -1.83
N LYS A 52 3.99 4.62 -2.21
CA LYS A 52 2.95 5.21 -3.06
C LYS A 52 2.27 6.41 -2.41
N GLN A 53 1.95 6.32 -1.12
CA GLN A 53 1.39 7.43 -0.35
C GLN A 53 2.31 8.65 -0.34
N VAL A 54 3.62 8.43 -0.17
CA VAL A 54 4.64 9.48 -0.25
C VAL A 54 4.69 10.10 -1.66
N GLN A 55 4.73 9.27 -2.71
CA GLN A 55 4.76 9.75 -4.10
C GLN A 55 3.55 10.61 -4.46
N LEU A 56 2.35 10.20 -4.05
CA LEU A 56 1.13 10.98 -4.26
C LEU A 56 1.16 12.32 -3.50
N GLY A 57 1.68 12.31 -2.27
CA GLY A 57 1.90 13.54 -1.49
C GLY A 57 2.86 14.51 -2.18
N THR A 58 4.02 14.00 -2.60
CA THR A 58 5.03 14.78 -3.31
C THR A 58 4.51 15.38 -4.62
N ALA A 59 3.70 14.63 -5.38
CA ALA A 59 3.10 15.14 -6.62
C ALA A 59 2.18 16.33 -6.36
N VAL A 60 1.34 16.27 -5.31
CA VAL A 60 0.46 17.38 -4.91
C VAL A 60 1.27 18.61 -4.52
N GLU A 61 2.28 18.45 -3.67
CA GLU A 61 3.14 19.54 -3.21
C GLU A 61 3.90 20.19 -4.37
N THR A 62 4.50 19.37 -5.24
CA THR A 62 5.26 19.86 -6.41
C THR A 62 4.37 20.67 -7.33
N LEU A 63 3.20 20.16 -7.71
CA LEU A 63 2.29 20.85 -8.61
C LEU A 63 1.70 22.12 -7.99
N ALA A 64 1.45 22.13 -6.69
CA ALA A 64 1.02 23.35 -5.98
C ALA A 64 2.10 24.43 -5.98
N ASP A 65 3.37 24.04 -5.79
CA ASP A 65 4.50 24.96 -5.84
C ASP A 65 4.73 25.50 -7.25
N GLU A 66 4.68 24.65 -8.27
CA GLU A 66 4.75 25.04 -9.67
C GLU A 66 3.64 26.03 -10.03
N HIS A 67 2.41 25.74 -9.61
CA HIS A 67 1.26 26.62 -9.85
C HIS A 67 1.47 28.00 -9.23
N ARG A 68 1.94 28.09 -7.98
CA ARG A 68 2.24 29.37 -7.31
C ARG A 68 3.32 30.16 -8.05
N GLN A 69 4.40 29.51 -8.48
CA GLN A 69 5.48 30.16 -9.22
C GLN A 69 5.00 30.71 -10.56
N LEU A 70 4.26 29.92 -11.32
CA LEU A 70 3.72 30.30 -12.63
C LEU A 70 2.67 31.41 -12.50
N ASN A 71 1.84 31.39 -11.47
CA ASN A 71 0.84 32.41 -11.20
C ASN A 71 1.49 33.79 -10.90
N LEU A 72 2.53 33.81 -10.07
CA LEU A 72 3.32 35.04 -9.84
C LEU A 72 3.98 35.53 -11.13
N ALA A 73 4.52 34.63 -11.94
CA ALA A 73 5.13 35.00 -13.23
C ALA A 73 4.09 35.54 -14.21
N ALA A 74 2.93 34.94 -14.30
CA ALA A 74 1.80 35.43 -15.14
C ALA A 74 1.36 36.85 -14.71
N ALA A 75 1.23 37.08 -13.40
CA ALA A 75 0.88 38.41 -12.87
C ALA A 75 1.97 39.44 -13.18
N ARG A 76 3.25 39.11 -12.95
CA ARG A 76 4.38 39.99 -13.23
C ARG A 76 4.47 40.43 -14.69
N TYR A 77 4.29 39.48 -15.61
CA TYR A 77 4.43 39.70 -17.06
C TYR A 77 3.10 39.93 -17.78
N ARG A 78 2.02 40.23 -17.05
CA ARG A 78 0.69 40.48 -17.61
C ARG A 78 0.73 41.53 -18.71
N GLY A 79 -0.04 41.32 -19.78
CA GLY A 79 -0.08 42.18 -20.96
C GLY A 79 1.05 41.94 -21.98
N SER A 80 1.90 40.94 -21.78
CA SER A 80 2.96 40.57 -22.72
C SER A 80 2.77 39.11 -23.22
N LYS A 81 3.39 38.77 -24.36
CA LYS A 81 3.44 37.40 -24.86
C LYS A 81 4.00 36.43 -23.81
N LYS A 82 5.00 36.85 -23.07
CA LYS A 82 5.59 36.07 -21.96
C LYS A 82 4.56 35.84 -20.86
N GLY A 83 3.75 36.83 -20.52
CA GLY A 83 2.65 36.71 -19.56
C GLY A 83 1.57 35.72 -20.00
N ALA A 84 1.20 35.74 -21.28
CA ALA A 84 0.24 34.78 -21.83
C ALA A 84 0.78 33.33 -21.77
N ALA A 85 2.06 33.10 -22.04
CA ALA A 85 2.70 31.79 -21.89
C ALA A 85 2.68 31.31 -20.43
N TYR A 86 2.99 32.17 -19.46
CA TYR A 86 2.89 31.81 -18.05
C TYR A 86 1.44 31.60 -17.60
N ALA A 87 0.47 32.36 -18.13
CA ALA A 87 -0.95 32.12 -17.83
C ALA A 87 -1.44 30.76 -18.35
N LEU A 88 -1.00 30.37 -19.54
CA LEU A 88 -1.28 29.01 -20.06
C LEU A 88 -0.73 27.94 -19.14
N LEU A 89 0.55 28.04 -18.76
CA LEU A 89 1.17 27.06 -17.87
C LEU A 89 0.52 27.05 -16.48
N THR A 90 0.08 28.21 -15.97
CA THR A 90 -0.67 28.32 -14.70
C THR A 90 -1.98 27.56 -14.77
N ALA A 91 -2.74 27.71 -15.87
CA ALA A 91 -4.00 26.99 -16.07
C ALA A 91 -3.80 25.47 -16.09
N VAL A 92 -2.85 25.00 -16.91
CA VAL A 92 -2.52 23.56 -17.01
C VAL A 92 -2.05 23.00 -15.66
N THR A 93 -1.18 23.72 -14.96
CA THR A 93 -0.67 23.27 -13.66
C THR A 93 -1.78 23.25 -12.61
N GLY A 94 -2.70 24.21 -12.65
CA GLY A 94 -3.86 24.25 -11.78
C GLY A 94 -4.77 23.03 -11.93
N VAL A 95 -5.07 22.64 -13.17
CA VAL A 95 -5.84 21.43 -13.47
C VAL A 95 -5.10 20.17 -12.99
N LYS A 96 -3.80 20.06 -13.27
CA LYS A 96 -2.97 18.94 -12.83
C LYS A 96 -2.87 18.86 -11.30
N ALA A 97 -2.74 19.99 -10.60
CA ALA A 97 -2.72 20.04 -9.14
C ALA A 97 -4.05 19.59 -8.53
N ALA A 98 -5.18 20.02 -9.09
CA ALA A 98 -6.50 19.56 -8.67
C ALA A 98 -6.66 18.04 -8.89
N LYS A 99 -6.24 17.52 -10.05
CA LYS A 99 -6.25 16.09 -10.34
C LYS A 99 -5.38 15.29 -9.38
N ALA A 100 -4.18 15.77 -9.07
CA ALA A 100 -3.28 15.11 -8.12
C ALA A 100 -3.88 15.09 -6.70
N ALA A 101 -4.51 16.20 -6.27
CA ALA A 101 -5.18 16.29 -4.98
C ALA A 101 -6.34 15.29 -4.86
N THR A 102 -7.18 15.18 -5.90
CA THR A 102 -8.27 14.20 -5.97
C THR A 102 -7.73 12.77 -5.94
N GLN A 103 -6.72 12.47 -6.77
CA GLN A 103 -6.08 11.16 -6.81
C GLN A 103 -5.52 10.75 -5.43
N ARG A 104 -4.86 11.68 -4.74
CA ARG A 104 -4.35 11.44 -3.38
C ARG A 104 -5.50 11.20 -2.40
N ALA A 105 -6.55 12.03 -2.43
CA ALA A 105 -7.68 11.90 -1.50
C ALA A 105 -8.39 10.53 -1.65
N GLU A 106 -8.61 10.08 -2.88
CA GLU A 106 -9.22 8.78 -3.17
C GLU A 106 -8.32 7.59 -2.76
N ALA A 107 -6.99 7.75 -2.88
CA ALA A 107 -6.05 6.68 -2.58
C ALA A 107 -5.74 6.52 -1.09
N VAL A 108 -5.71 7.62 -0.31
CA VAL A 108 -5.25 7.60 1.10
C VAL A 108 -6.06 6.65 1.94
N GLU A 109 -7.39 6.72 1.89
CA GLU A 109 -8.27 5.86 2.69
C GLU A 109 -8.08 4.37 2.34
N ALA A 110 -8.02 4.06 1.04
CA ALA A 110 -7.81 2.69 0.58
C ALA A 110 -6.43 2.15 0.98
N ILE A 111 -5.39 2.97 0.91
CA ILE A 111 -4.02 2.61 1.28
C ILE A 111 -3.92 2.38 2.80
N GLU A 112 -4.44 3.28 3.63
CA GLU A 112 -4.41 3.15 5.09
C GLU A 112 -5.20 1.94 5.58
N SER A 113 -6.37 1.70 4.99
CA SER A 113 -7.16 0.51 5.25
C SER A 113 -6.38 -0.76 4.91
N ALA A 114 -5.76 -0.82 3.73
CA ALA A 114 -4.98 -1.97 3.30
C ALA A 114 -3.76 -2.23 4.20
N GLN A 115 -3.00 -1.20 4.53
CA GLN A 115 -1.85 -1.30 5.46
C GLN A 115 -2.28 -1.85 6.82
N SER A 116 -3.40 -1.35 7.37
CA SER A 116 -3.95 -1.83 8.64
C SER A 116 -4.32 -3.32 8.57
N GLU A 117 -4.99 -3.74 7.49
CA GLU A 117 -5.42 -5.13 7.32
C GLU A 117 -4.23 -6.08 7.10
N PHE A 118 -3.24 -5.69 6.31
CA PHE A 118 -2.03 -6.50 6.10
C PHE A 118 -1.20 -6.63 7.37
N ALA A 119 -1.04 -5.55 8.13
CA ALA A 119 -0.35 -5.60 9.42
C ALA A 119 -1.07 -6.52 10.42
N LYS A 120 -2.41 -6.49 10.48
CA LYS A 120 -3.20 -7.40 11.32
C LYS A 120 -3.02 -8.86 10.86
N LYS A 121 -3.15 -9.15 9.56
CA LYS A 121 -2.98 -10.49 9.00
C LYS A 121 -1.58 -11.02 9.29
N ARG A 122 -0.55 -10.22 9.09
CA ARG A 122 0.84 -10.58 9.37
C ARG A 122 1.06 -10.95 10.84
N ARG A 123 0.52 -10.14 11.77
CA ARG A 123 0.59 -10.47 13.22
C ARG A 123 -0.13 -11.77 13.57
N GLN A 124 -1.25 -12.07 12.92
CA GLN A 124 -1.96 -13.33 13.09
C GLN A 124 -1.12 -14.51 12.60
N LEU A 125 -0.42 -14.37 11.47
CA LEU A 125 0.49 -15.38 10.93
C LEU A 125 1.69 -15.61 11.84
N GLU A 126 2.26 -14.56 12.37
CA GLU A 126 3.37 -14.59 13.35
C GLU A 126 2.93 -15.33 14.63
N ALA A 127 1.74 -15.01 15.16
CA ALA A 127 1.17 -15.67 16.33
C ALA A 127 0.90 -17.16 16.05
N LEU A 128 0.30 -17.49 14.89
CA LEU A 128 0.05 -18.87 14.47
C LEU A 128 1.35 -19.67 14.43
N ARG A 129 2.38 -19.12 13.78
CA ARG A 129 3.70 -19.75 13.70
C ARG A 129 4.32 -19.95 15.08
N HIS A 130 4.20 -18.97 15.97
CA HIS A 130 4.71 -19.08 17.34
C HIS A 130 4.02 -20.20 18.12
N ILE A 131 2.70 -20.30 18.06
CA ILE A 131 1.92 -21.33 18.74
C ILE A 131 2.33 -22.74 18.28
N TYR A 132 2.50 -22.94 16.99
CA TYR A 132 2.84 -24.27 16.44
C TYR A 132 4.33 -24.62 16.50
N LYS A 133 5.21 -23.65 16.81
CA LYS A 133 6.62 -23.89 17.10
C LYS A 133 6.89 -24.12 18.59
N ALA A 134 5.85 -24.05 19.43
CA ALA A 134 5.99 -24.44 20.83
C ALA A 134 6.65 -25.81 20.94
N SER A 135 7.49 -25.99 21.95
CA SER A 135 8.14 -27.26 22.22
C SER A 135 7.09 -28.36 22.44
N ALA A 136 7.50 -29.58 22.23
CA ALA A 136 6.63 -30.73 22.51
C ALA A 136 5.99 -30.59 23.90
N PRO A 137 4.68 -30.90 24.02
CA PRO A 137 4.00 -30.80 25.30
C PRO A 137 4.74 -31.59 26.38
N GLN A 138 4.93 -30.99 27.53
CA GLN A 138 5.50 -31.63 28.71
C GLN A 138 4.35 -32.10 29.59
N VAL A 139 4.41 -33.39 29.98
CA VAL A 139 3.43 -33.99 30.89
C VAL A 139 4.04 -33.96 32.29
N ASP A 140 3.46 -33.21 33.20
CA ASP A 140 3.96 -33.07 34.57
C ASP A 140 2.83 -32.69 35.54
N GLY A 141 3.12 -32.64 36.81
CA GLY A 141 2.25 -32.12 37.85
C GLY A 141 1.00 -32.96 38.12
N ALA A 142 1.12 -34.29 38.10
CA ALA A 142 -0.01 -35.13 38.48
C ALA A 142 -0.48 -34.83 39.91
N THR A 143 -1.79 -34.58 40.08
CA THR A 143 -2.42 -34.29 41.37
C THR A 143 -3.67 -35.14 41.56
N LYS A 144 -3.83 -35.60 42.80
CA LYS A 144 -5.05 -36.27 43.22
C LYS A 144 -6.19 -35.25 43.28
N GLY A 145 -7.29 -35.55 42.60
CA GLY A 145 -8.49 -34.71 42.64
C GLY A 145 -9.56 -35.28 43.59
N THR A 146 -10.55 -34.43 43.88
CA THR A 146 -11.75 -34.89 44.60
C THR A 146 -12.53 -35.88 43.71
N PRO A 147 -13.05 -36.98 44.26
CA PRO A 147 -13.90 -37.92 43.53
C PRO A 147 -15.08 -37.22 42.85
N THR A 148 -15.45 -37.69 41.68
CA THR A 148 -16.57 -37.14 40.89
C THR A 148 -17.34 -38.23 40.19
N SER A 149 -18.66 -38.10 40.09
CA SER A 149 -19.57 -38.96 39.33
C SER A 149 -19.88 -38.45 37.91
N ALA A 150 -19.22 -37.37 37.49
CA ALA A 150 -19.57 -36.65 36.23
C ALA A 150 -19.40 -37.48 34.96
N LEU A 151 -18.50 -38.48 34.95
CA LEU A 151 -18.19 -39.31 33.77
C LEU A 151 -18.78 -40.71 33.83
N PHE A 152 -18.85 -41.28 35.04
CA PHE A 152 -19.44 -42.60 35.30
C PHE A 152 -20.47 -42.46 36.40
N SER A 153 -21.44 -43.40 36.49
CA SER A 153 -22.60 -43.31 37.39
C SER A 153 -22.30 -43.43 38.89
N THR A 154 -21.04 -43.75 39.24
CA THR A 154 -20.58 -43.90 40.63
C THR A 154 -19.47 -42.90 40.93
N GLU A 155 -19.11 -42.71 42.19
CA GLU A 155 -17.94 -41.92 42.58
C GLU A 155 -16.67 -42.49 41.97
N ASN A 156 -15.96 -41.63 41.20
CA ASN A 156 -14.72 -42.02 40.54
C ASN A 156 -13.57 -41.22 41.11
N LEU A 157 -12.44 -41.84 41.27
CA LEU A 157 -11.21 -41.19 41.65
C LEU A 157 -10.73 -40.28 40.52
N LYS A 158 -10.31 -39.09 40.84
CA LYS A 158 -9.81 -38.11 39.87
C LYS A 158 -8.30 -37.97 39.96
N CYS A 159 -7.64 -38.19 38.85
CA CYS A 159 -6.25 -37.85 38.64
C CYS A 159 -6.15 -36.66 37.66
N SER A 160 -5.61 -35.56 38.06
CA SER A 160 -5.32 -34.43 37.18
C SER A 160 -3.84 -34.42 36.85
N VAL A 161 -3.51 -34.32 35.56
CA VAL A 161 -2.14 -34.26 35.09
C VAL A 161 -2.00 -33.03 34.19
N ASP A 162 -1.06 -32.18 34.52
CA ASP A 162 -0.84 -30.94 33.77
C ASP A 162 -0.08 -31.24 32.46
N VAL A 163 -0.52 -30.63 31.39
CA VAL A 163 0.18 -30.64 30.11
C VAL A 163 0.59 -29.19 29.82
N THR A 164 1.87 -28.93 29.88
CA THR A 164 2.45 -27.61 29.70
C THR A 164 3.20 -27.50 28.38
N PHE A 165 3.32 -26.30 27.87
CA PHE A 165 4.08 -25.99 26.67
C PHE A 165 5.21 -25.01 27.05
N ALA A 166 6.44 -25.32 26.70
CA ALA A 166 7.51 -24.34 26.84
C ALA A 166 7.36 -23.27 25.75
N VAL A 167 7.72 -22.05 26.12
CA VAL A 167 7.76 -20.94 25.15
C VAL A 167 8.83 -21.24 24.11
N ALA A 168 8.40 -21.37 22.84
CA ALA A 168 9.35 -21.51 21.75
C ALA A 168 10.00 -20.18 21.43
N THR A 169 11.30 -20.17 21.24
CA THR A 169 12.02 -19.13 20.54
C THR A 169 11.69 -19.26 19.05
N ALA A 170 10.69 -18.51 18.56
CA ALA A 170 10.43 -18.47 17.14
C ALA A 170 11.58 -17.71 16.46
N THR A 171 12.31 -18.35 15.57
CA THR A 171 13.26 -17.68 14.69
C THR A 171 12.48 -16.78 13.72
N GLU A 172 13.00 -15.60 13.40
CA GLU A 172 12.42 -14.73 12.37
C GLU A 172 12.36 -15.45 11.01
N CYS A 173 11.44 -15.02 10.16
CA CYS A 173 11.40 -15.51 8.79
C CYS A 173 12.60 -14.94 8.02
N ASP A 174 13.35 -15.80 7.34
CA ASP A 174 14.49 -15.36 6.53
C ASP A 174 13.99 -14.67 5.25
N GLU A 175 14.34 -13.41 5.09
CA GLU A 175 13.96 -12.56 3.93
C GLU A 175 15.01 -12.60 2.80
N GLN A 176 16.17 -13.18 3.06
CA GLN A 176 17.32 -13.08 2.16
C GLN A 176 17.53 -14.29 1.25
N THR A 177 16.85 -15.39 1.50
CA THR A 177 17.10 -16.65 0.81
C THR A 177 15.86 -17.24 0.14
N GLY A 178 16.10 -18.02 -0.91
CA GLY A 178 15.12 -18.86 -1.57
C GLY A 178 13.87 -18.15 -2.07
N PRO A 179 12.69 -18.64 -1.73
CA PRO A 179 11.40 -18.10 -2.20
C PRO A 179 11.17 -16.65 -1.78
N SER A 180 11.75 -16.21 -0.66
CA SER A 180 11.61 -14.83 -0.18
C SER A 180 12.17 -13.79 -1.15
N LEU A 181 13.25 -14.10 -1.86
CA LEU A 181 13.80 -13.22 -2.89
C LEU A 181 12.86 -13.05 -4.09
N ALA A 182 12.13 -14.10 -4.45
CA ALA A 182 11.17 -14.07 -5.55
C ALA A 182 9.92 -13.23 -5.22
N ILE A 183 9.69 -12.90 -3.95
CA ILE A 183 8.56 -12.10 -3.49
C ILE A 183 8.81 -10.58 -3.64
N LYS A 184 10.07 -10.14 -3.68
CA LYS A 184 10.40 -8.71 -3.78
C LYS A 184 9.62 -7.92 -4.84
N PRO A 185 9.34 -8.46 -6.06
CA PRO A 185 8.55 -7.74 -7.05
C PRO A 185 7.02 -7.84 -6.86
N ALA A 186 6.53 -8.31 -5.71
CA ALA A 186 5.11 -8.57 -5.47
C ALA A 186 4.22 -7.36 -5.77
N ALA A 187 4.62 -6.19 -5.28
CA ALA A 187 3.85 -4.97 -5.47
C ALA A 187 3.81 -4.51 -6.93
N GLN A 188 4.91 -4.68 -7.67
CA GLN A 188 4.97 -4.36 -9.11
C GLN A 188 4.10 -5.29 -9.95
N GLN A 189 3.89 -6.52 -9.49
CA GLN A 189 3.06 -7.53 -10.15
C GLN A 189 1.58 -7.43 -9.78
N LEU A 190 1.22 -6.63 -8.77
CA LEU A 190 -0.15 -6.54 -8.25
C LEU A 190 -1.16 -6.12 -9.33
N GLN A 191 -0.78 -5.28 -10.30
CA GLN A 191 -1.68 -4.83 -11.37
C GLN A 191 -2.19 -5.97 -12.25
N THR A 192 -1.40 -7.02 -12.47
CA THR A 192 -1.74 -8.18 -13.30
C THR A 192 -2.10 -9.42 -12.50
N GLN A 193 -2.02 -9.35 -11.18
CA GLN A 193 -2.25 -10.47 -10.28
C GLN A 193 -3.74 -10.87 -10.26
N GLU A 194 -4.02 -12.16 -10.36
CA GLU A 194 -5.37 -12.72 -10.28
C GLU A 194 -5.73 -13.24 -8.90
N ASN A 195 -4.77 -13.85 -8.21
CA ASN A 195 -5.00 -14.52 -6.94
C ASN A 195 -4.10 -13.98 -5.83
N TYR A 196 -4.60 -14.03 -4.61
CA TYR A 196 -3.81 -13.97 -3.40
C TYR A 196 -3.56 -15.42 -2.91
N LYS A 197 -2.32 -15.74 -2.55
CA LYS A 197 -1.98 -17.02 -1.93
C LYS A 197 -1.69 -16.83 -0.46
N GLY A 198 -2.33 -17.65 0.37
CA GLY A 198 -2.14 -17.60 1.80
C GLY A 198 -2.53 -18.91 2.49
N VAL A 199 -2.17 -19.03 3.75
CA VAL A 199 -2.51 -20.21 4.55
C VAL A 199 -4.03 -20.32 4.75
N PRO A 200 -4.58 -21.54 4.81
CA PRO A 200 -6.00 -21.74 4.99
C PRO A 200 -6.51 -21.20 6.33
N ASP A 201 -7.69 -20.60 6.33
CA ASP A 201 -8.30 -20.02 7.52
C ASP A 201 -8.56 -21.04 8.63
N ASN A 202 -8.74 -22.32 8.27
CA ASN A 202 -8.93 -23.40 9.22
C ASN A 202 -7.68 -23.76 10.05
N LEU A 203 -6.52 -23.20 9.72
CA LEU A 203 -5.29 -23.34 10.52
C LEU A 203 -5.30 -22.41 11.75
N PHE A 204 -6.11 -21.36 11.77
CA PHE A 204 -6.24 -20.43 12.90
C PHE A 204 -7.15 -21.05 14.00
N LYS A 205 -6.81 -22.25 14.42
CA LYS A 205 -7.44 -23.01 15.51
C LYS A 205 -6.39 -23.34 16.55
N PRO A 206 -6.79 -23.55 17.80
CA PRO A 206 -5.89 -24.15 18.77
C PRO A 206 -5.32 -25.47 18.26
N PRO A 207 -4.04 -25.77 18.49
CA PRO A 207 -3.43 -27.02 18.07
C PRO A 207 -4.13 -28.20 18.74
N LYS A 208 -4.28 -29.28 18.00
CA LYS A 208 -4.78 -30.56 18.58
C LYS A 208 -3.66 -31.17 19.39
N VAL A 209 -3.93 -31.41 20.66
CA VAL A 209 -3.07 -32.22 21.54
C VAL A 209 -3.68 -33.62 21.69
N THR A 210 -2.86 -34.63 21.49
CA THR A 210 -3.23 -36.03 21.73
C THR A 210 -2.48 -36.50 22.95
N ASN A 211 -3.20 -37.01 23.94
CA ASN A 211 -2.65 -37.59 25.16
C ASN A 211 -2.83 -39.09 25.11
N ASP A 212 -1.74 -39.84 25.28
CA ASP A 212 -1.77 -41.29 25.42
C ASP A 212 -1.97 -41.64 26.89
N LEU A 213 -3.16 -42.11 27.21
CA LEU A 213 -3.53 -42.58 28.54
C LEU A 213 -3.06 -44.01 28.74
N ILE A 214 -2.42 -44.28 29.88
CA ILE A 214 -2.04 -45.62 30.30
C ILE A 214 -2.70 -45.92 31.64
N SER A 215 -3.32 -47.09 31.74
CA SER A 215 -3.86 -47.60 33.00
C SER A 215 -3.27 -48.95 33.33
N LYS A 216 -3.16 -49.28 34.58
CA LYS A 216 -2.71 -50.54 35.11
C LYS A 216 -3.67 -51.01 36.22
N GLY A 217 -4.04 -52.31 36.22
CA GLY A 217 -4.87 -52.88 37.25
C GLY A 217 -6.31 -52.41 37.28
N ASN A 218 -6.95 -52.45 38.45
CA ASN A 218 -8.32 -52.01 38.65
C ASN A 218 -8.36 -50.55 39.04
N SER A 219 -9.08 -49.73 38.27
CA SER A 219 -9.21 -48.28 38.54
C SER A 219 -10.15 -47.95 39.69
N ASP A 220 -10.88 -48.92 40.27
CA ASP A 220 -11.76 -48.73 41.43
C ASP A 220 -11.00 -48.65 42.74
N SER A 221 -9.76 -49.09 42.78
CA SER A 221 -9.00 -48.98 44.01
C SER A 221 -8.36 -47.62 44.19
N SER A 222 -8.21 -47.20 45.39
CA SER A 222 -7.79 -45.89 45.83
C SER A 222 -6.52 -45.41 45.15
N MET A 223 -6.63 -44.68 44.06
CA MET A 223 -5.52 -43.96 43.45
C MET A 223 -5.13 -42.74 44.29
N ASN A 224 -4.69 -43.06 45.51
CA ASN A 224 -4.54 -42.05 46.57
C ASN A 224 -3.19 -41.32 46.55
N THR A 225 -2.27 -41.73 45.71
CA THR A 225 -0.90 -41.28 45.72
C THR A 225 -0.48 -40.79 44.34
N VAL A 226 0.21 -39.67 44.28
CA VAL A 226 0.94 -39.22 43.09
C VAL A 226 2.22 -40.07 43.05
N SER A 227 2.26 -41.06 42.19
CA SER A 227 3.39 -41.95 42.11
C SER A 227 4.54 -41.45 41.28
N MET A 228 4.21 -40.61 40.30
CA MET A 228 5.14 -39.97 39.38
C MET A 228 4.51 -38.66 38.91
N ALA A 229 5.33 -37.75 38.38
CA ALA A 229 4.84 -36.49 37.85
C ALA A 229 3.74 -36.62 36.78
N LYS A 230 3.54 -37.80 36.19
CA LYS A 230 2.62 -38.06 35.09
C LYS A 230 1.44 -38.96 35.44
N ALA A 231 1.36 -39.47 36.68
CA ALA A 231 0.41 -40.51 37.03
C ALA A 231 -0.03 -40.47 38.50
N CYS A 232 -1.26 -40.93 38.76
CA CYS A 232 -1.74 -41.28 40.09
C CYS A 232 -1.82 -42.80 40.24
N SER A 233 -1.48 -43.31 41.44
CA SER A 233 -1.57 -44.71 41.75
C SER A 233 -1.96 -44.96 43.21
N GLU A 234 -2.17 -46.19 43.60
CA GLU A 234 -2.48 -46.61 44.97
C GLU A 234 -1.29 -46.46 45.93
N SER A 235 -0.05 -46.53 45.42
CA SER A 235 1.19 -46.40 46.18
C SER A 235 2.21 -45.52 45.47
N SER A 236 3.20 -45.03 46.21
CA SER A 236 4.29 -44.25 45.65
C SER A 236 5.18 -45.08 44.72
N GLY A 237 5.52 -44.53 43.56
CA GLY A 237 6.39 -45.18 42.57
C GLY A 237 5.63 -46.02 41.53
N ILE A 238 6.42 -46.63 40.63
CA ILE A 238 5.90 -47.42 39.49
C ILE A 238 5.51 -48.87 39.91
N SER A 239 5.72 -49.23 41.15
CA SER A 239 5.46 -50.58 41.70
C SER A 239 4.00 -50.80 42.08
N GLY A 240 3.16 -49.81 42.10
CA GLY A 240 1.74 -49.95 42.38
C GLY A 240 1.04 -50.91 41.42
N SER A 241 0.10 -51.72 41.96
CA SER A 241 -0.69 -52.66 41.17
C SER A 241 -1.77 -51.98 40.33
N ASN A 242 -2.20 -50.78 40.77
CA ASN A 242 -3.25 -49.99 40.11
C ASN A 242 -2.76 -48.57 39.88
N GLY A 243 -3.09 -48.01 38.71
CA GLY A 243 -2.69 -46.64 38.37
C GLY A 243 -3.28 -46.18 37.04
N ILE A 244 -3.33 -44.83 36.87
CA ILE A 244 -3.69 -44.17 35.63
C ILE A 244 -2.82 -42.93 35.44
N GLY A 245 -2.40 -42.70 34.21
CA GLY A 245 -1.59 -41.52 33.91
C GLY A 245 -1.52 -41.20 32.40
N ILE A 246 -0.82 -40.13 32.09
CA ILE A 246 -0.52 -39.75 30.73
C ILE A 246 0.93 -40.15 30.44
N ASN A 247 1.14 -41.04 29.50
CA ASN A 247 2.47 -41.48 29.09
C ASN A 247 3.14 -40.37 28.25
N THR A 248 2.46 -39.96 27.20
CA THR A 248 2.93 -38.94 26.28
C THR A 248 1.80 -37.97 25.92
N ALA A 249 2.19 -36.73 25.70
CA ALA A 249 1.35 -35.77 25.03
C ALA A 249 2.03 -35.33 23.73
N THR A 250 1.30 -35.33 22.65
CA THR A 250 1.82 -34.93 21.34
C THR A 250 0.96 -33.83 20.73
N MET A 251 1.60 -32.83 20.18
CA MET A 251 0.93 -31.76 19.43
C MET A 251 1.02 -32.10 17.93
N LYS A 252 -0.12 -32.03 17.23
CA LYS A 252 -0.13 -32.24 15.79
C LYS A 252 0.66 -31.09 15.12
N PRO A 253 1.68 -31.39 14.29
CA PRO A 253 2.43 -30.38 13.58
C PRO A 253 1.53 -29.55 12.67
N LEU A 254 1.91 -28.28 12.47
CA LEU A 254 1.28 -27.42 11.47
C LEU A 254 1.64 -27.94 10.07
N VAL A 255 0.62 -28.22 9.27
CA VAL A 255 0.82 -28.51 7.85
C VAL A 255 0.66 -27.19 7.10
N GLU A 256 1.80 -26.61 6.71
CA GLU A 256 1.84 -25.34 5.99
C GLU A 256 1.50 -25.56 4.51
N THR A 257 0.22 -25.59 4.18
CA THR A 257 -0.25 -25.53 2.79
C THR A 257 -0.82 -24.17 2.53
N VAL A 258 -0.53 -23.57 1.37
CA VAL A 258 -1.17 -22.34 0.94
C VAL A 258 -2.26 -22.64 -0.07
N GLY A 259 -3.30 -21.84 -0.07
CA GLY A 259 -4.39 -21.88 -1.05
C GLY A 259 -4.51 -20.54 -1.77
N ALA A 260 -5.03 -20.58 -2.99
CA ALA A 260 -5.32 -19.40 -3.77
C ALA A 260 -6.72 -18.84 -3.45
N GLU A 261 -6.85 -17.52 -3.48
CA GLU A 261 -8.10 -16.79 -3.37
C GLU A 261 -8.16 -15.72 -4.47
N GLN A 262 -9.21 -15.70 -5.26
CA GLN A 262 -9.34 -14.74 -6.35
C GLN A 262 -9.47 -13.31 -5.84
N LEU A 263 -8.71 -12.38 -6.40
CA LEU A 263 -8.81 -10.95 -6.08
C LEU A 263 -10.13 -10.36 -6.57
N SER A 264 -10.59 -10.80 -7.72
CA SER A 264 -11.83 -10.31 -8.33
C SER A 264 -12.60 -11.42 -9.03
N ASN A 265 -13.91 -11.30 -9.04
CA ASN A 265 -14.80 -12.14 -9.84
C ASN A 265 -15.56 -11.26 -10.82
N ASN A 266 -15.49 -11.57 -12.12
CA ASN A 266 -16.13 -10.79 -13.20
C ASN A 266 -15.80 -9.28 -13.13
N GLY A 267 -14.54 -8.92 -12.84
CA GLY A 267 -14.08 -7.53 -12.75
C GLY A 267 -14.50 -6.79 -11.48
N ARG A 268 -15.25 -7.43 -10.58
CA ARG A 268 -15.59 -6.87 -9.26
C ARG A 268 -14.66 -7.46 -8.22
N CYS A 269 -14.13 -6.60 -7.35
CA CYS A 269 -13.34 -7.06 -6.22
C CYS A 269 -14.18 -8.00 -5.35
N THR A 270 -13.57 -9.07 -4.86
CA THR A 270 -14.16 -9.87 -3.79
C THR A 270 -14.49 -8.93 -2.64
N GLU A 271 -15.76 -8.80 -2.32
CA GLU A 271 -16.17 -7.96 -1.20
C GLU A 271 -15.51 -8.54 0.05
N PRO A 272 -14.76 -7.72 0.82
CA PRO A 272 -14.28 -8.18 2.10
C PRO A 272 -15.51 -8.55 2.91
N THR A 273 -15.68 -9.83 3.19
CA THR A 273 -16.80 -10.31 4.02
C THR A 273 -16.84 -9.43 5.25
N LYS A 274 -17.90 -8.67 5.44
CA LYS A 274 -18.08 -7.86 6.65
C LYS A 274 -17.97 -8.84 7.79
N THR A 275 -16.80 -8.90 8.42
CA THR A 275 -16.64 -9.63 9.66
C THR A 275 -17.69 -9.07 10.58
N THR A 276 -18.64 -9.90 11.00
CA THR A 276 -19.50 -9.55 12.11
C THR A 276 -18.56 -9.06 13.22
N GLN A 277 -18.88 -7.99 13.90
CA GLN A 277 -18.02 -7.30 14.90
C GLN A 277 -17.30 -8.22 15.92
N LYS A 278 -17.56 -9.52 15.88
CA LYS A 278 -17.01 -10.56 16.78
C LYS A 278 -15.83 -11.34 16.19
N GLU A 279 -15.54 -11.23 14.90
CA GLU A 279 -14.45 -11.99 14.29
C GLU A 279 -13.19 -11.11 14.17
N HIS A 280 -12.22 -11.39 15.03
CA HIS A 280 -10.90 -10.74 14.97
C HIS A 280 -9.99 -11.33 13.89
N HIS A 281 -10.40 -12.45 13.25
CA HIS A 281 -9.60 -13.16 12.25
C HIS A 281 -9.73 -12.51 10.87
N ILE A 282 -8.58 -12.16 10.29
CA ILE A 282 -8.48 -11.73 8.89
C ILE A 282 -8.34 -12.96 8.00
N ASN A 283 -9.40 -13.34 7.31
CA ASN A 283 -9.42 -14.47 6.42
C ASN A 283 -8.80 -14.14 5.05
N ARG A 284 -8.54 -15.18 4.21
CA ARG A 284 -7.94 -15.01 2.88
C ARG A 284 -8.80 -14.17 1.95
N ALA A 285 -10.11 -14.40 1.94
CA ALA A 285 -11.03 -13.67 1.07
C ALA A 285 -11.02 -12.16 1.36
N ARG A 286 -10.96 -11.80 2.65
CA ARG A 286 -10.83 -10.40 3.06
C ARG A 286 -9.51 -9.79 2.59
N THR A 287 -8.39 -10.49 2.76
CA THR A 287 -7.08 -10.02 2.28
C THR A 287 -7.08 -9.84 0.76
N ALA A 288 -7.65 -10.80 0.02
CA ALA A 288 -7.79 -10.73 -1.44
C ALA A 288 -8.65 -9.53 -1.88
N GLY A 289 -9.79 -9.30 -1.20
CA GLY A 289 -10.66 -8.15 -1.45
C GLY A 289 -9.97 -6.81 -1.22
N VAL A 290 -9.21 -6.69 -0.13
CA VAL A 290 -8.44 -5.48 0.18
C VAL A 290 -7.33 -5.24 -0.85
N LEU A 291 -6.61 -6.29 -1.27
CA LEU A 291 -5.62 -6.20 -2.36
C LEU A 291 -6.25 -5.72 -3.67
N CYS A 292 -7.42 -6.23 -4.03
CA CYS A 292 -8.15 -5.80 -5.21
C CYS A 292 -8.58 -4.33 -5.12
N GLN A 293 -9.09 -3.90 -3.98
CA GLN A 293 -9.53 -2.52 -3.78
C GLN A 293 -8.36 -1.54 -3.88
N VAL A 294 -7.29 -1.80 -3.13
CA VAL A 294 -6.13 -0.89 -3.14
C VAL A 294 -5.44 -0.84 -4.50
N ARG A 295 -5.41 -1.95 -5.26
CA ARG A 295 -4.86 -2.00 -6.61
C ARG A 295 -5.42 -0.92 -7.54
N ARG A 296 -6.71 -0.59 -7.41
CA ARG A 296 -7.39 0.44 -8.22
C ARG A 296 -6.83 1.84 -7.99
N HIS A 297 -6.23 2.07 -6.83
CA HIS A 297 -5.65 3.35 -6.42
C HIS A 297 -4.12 3.43 -6.61
N LEU A 298 -3.47 2.32 -7.04
CA LEU A 298 -2.04 2.30 -7.35
C LEU A 298 -1.73 2.84 -8.75
N THR A 299 -2.38 3.94 -9.12
CA THR A 299 -2.14 4.62 -10.39
C THR A 299 -0.85 5.46 -10.33
N GLN A 300 -0.29 5.80 -11.48
CA GLN A 300 0.88 6.69 -11.52
C GLN A 300 0.50 8.08 -10.99
N PRO A 301 1.35 8.71 -10.17
CA PRO A 301 1.15 10.10 -9.76
C PRO A 301 1.09 11.03 -10.98
N VAL A 302 0.37 12.13 -10.83
CA VAL A 302 0.33 13.16 -11.89
C VAL A 302 1.71 13.80 -12.03
N ASP A 303 2.22 13.83 -13.25
CA ASP A 303 3.54 14.37 -13.54
C ASP A 303 3.61 15.89 -13.38
N SER A 304 4.75 16.37 -12.86
CA SER A 304 5.15 17.76 -12.80
C SER A 304 5.15 18.40 -14.19
N VAL A 305 4.71 19.65 -14.29
CA VAL A 305 4.76 20.41 -15.55
C VAL A 305 6.19 20.81 -15.90
N ALA A 306 7.07 20.96 -14.90
CA ALA A 306 8.46 21.30 -15.13
C ALA A 306 9.24 20.22 -15.89
N ILE A 307 8.89 18.93 -15.75
CA ILE A 307 9.56 17.86 -16.52
C ILE A 307 9.04 17.72 -17.95
N ALA A 308 7.98 18.42 -18.30
CA ALA A 308 7.36 18.35 -19.62
C ALA A 308 8.19 19.06 -20.71
N THR A 309 7.94 18.68 -21.96
CA THR A 309 8.31 19.47 -23.13
C THR A 309 7.08 20.15 -23.70
N VAL A 310 7.26 21.19 -24.52
CA VAL A 310 6.14 21.82 -25.22
C VAL A 310 5.41 20.78 -26.07
N GLY A 311 6.11 19.86 -26.70
CA GLY A 311 5.52 18.77 -27.51
C GLY A 311 4.56 17.86 -26.72
N SER A 312 4.81 17.61 -25.44
CA SER A 312 3.87 16.87 -24.60
C SER A 312 2.63 17.69 -24.23
N LEU A 313 2.75 19.02 -24.12
CA LEU A 313 1.62 19.91 -23.83
C LEU A 313 0.79 20.27 -25.07
N VAL A 314 1.36 20.22 -26.26
CA VAL A 314 0.65 20.45 -27.52
C VAL A 314 -0.54 19.47 -27.71
N ASN A 315 -0.43 18.26 -27.19
CA ASN A 315 -1.48 17.25 -27.25
C ASN A 315 -2.36 17.21 -25.96
N ASP A 316 -2.11 18.07 -25.00
CA ASP A 316 -2.90 18.17 -23.76
C ASP A 316 -4.17 18.98 -24.01
N PRO A 317 -5.40 18.40 -23.83
CA PRO A 317 -6.66 19.10 -24.09
C PRO A 317 -6.85 20.37 -23.26
N ASP A 318 -6.37 20.37 -22.00
CA ASP A 318 -6.49 21.52 -21.12
C ASP A 318 -5.56 22.64 -21.58
N ALA A 319 -4.34 22.31 -22.05
CA ALA A 319 -3.43 23.26 -22.65
C ALA A 319 -3.98 23.86 -23.94
N GLN A 320 -4.58 23.06 -24.82
CA GLN A 320 -5.20 23.51 -26.06
C GLN A 320 -6.36 24.48 -25.79
N THR A 321 -7.25 24.12 -24.88
CA THR A 321 -8.40 24.97 -24.51
C THR A 321 -7.94 26.30 -23.92
N ALA A 322 -7.00 26.26 -22.99
CA ALA A 322 -6.47 27.48 -22.37
C ALA A 322 -5.72 28.36 -23.40
N ALA A 323 -4.97 27.75 -24.33
CA ALA A 323 -4.25 28.48 -25.37
C ALA A 323 -5.21 29.20 -26.34
N LEU A 324 -6.30 28.57 -26.78
CA LEU A 324 -7.33 29.17 -27.63
C LEU A 324 -7.96 30.38 -26.94
N LEU A 325 -8.35 30.26 -25.67
CA LEU A 325 -8.92 31.38 -24.90
C LEU A 325 -7.97 32.53 -24.75
N LEU A 326 -6.69 32.29 -24.49
CA LEU A 326 -5.65 33.30 -24.36
C LEU A 326 -5.32 33.98 -25.69
N ASP A 327 -5.58 33.31 -26.82
CA ASP A 327 -5.42 33.86 -28.17
C ASP A 327 -6.70 34.56 -28.69
N GLY A 328 -7.76 34.63 -27.87
CA GLY A 328 -9.04 35.25 -28.21
C GLY A 328 -9.89 34.42 -29.19
N GLN A 329 -9.60 33.13 -29.32
CA GLN A 329 -10.33 32.23 -30.19
C GLN A 329 -11.47 31.53 -29.44
N VAL A 330 -12.41 30.93 -30.19
CA VAL A 330 -13.49 30.13 -29.60
C VAL A 330 -12.99 28.74 -29.21
N THR A 331 -13.48 28.24 -28.07
CA THR A 331 -13.07 26.93 -27.53
C THR A 331 -13.63 25.73 -28.28
N THR A 332 -14.56 25.96 -29.22
CA THR A 332 -15.19 24.93 -30.06
C THR A 332 -14.42 24.64 -31.35
N GLU A 333 -13.15 25.08 -31.46
CA GLU A 333 -12.33 24.76 -32.62
C GLU A 333 -12.13 23.24 -32.75
N GLU A 334 -12.66 22.65 -33.81
CA GLU A 334 -12.59 21.20 -34.06
C GLU A 334 -11.28 20.77 -34.74
N ASP A 335 -10.64 21.70 -35.45
CA ASP A 335 -9.38 21.45 -36.14
C ASP A 335 -8.23 21.22 -35.13
N ALA A 336 -7.71 19.99 -35.12
CA ALA A 336 -6.64 19.59 -34.20
C ALA A 336 -5.36 20.39 -34.43
N ASP A 337 -5.02 20.73 -35.68
CA ASP A 337 -3.80 21.46 -36.01
C ASP A 337 -3.85 22.88 -35.49
N LYS A 338 -5.00 23.52 -35.57
CA LYS A 338 -5.19 24.88 -35.00
C LYS A 338 -5.11 24.90 -33.48
N ARG A 339 -5.68 23.88 -32.81
CA ARG A 339 -5.56 23.75 -31.35
C ARG A 339 -4.10 23.58 -30.94
N GLN A 340 -3.35 22.71 -31.63
CA GLN A 340 -1.93 22.51 -31.40
C GLN A 340 -1.09 23.75 -31.71
N ALA A 341 -1.41 24.44 -32.80
CA ALA A 341 -0.74 25.68 -33.18
C ALA A 341 -0.92 26.80 -32.13
N ALA A 342 -2.08 26.89 -31.47
CA ALA A 342 -2.33 27.84 -30.40
C ALA A 342 -1.36 27.64 -29.21
N VAL A 343 -1.13 26.39 -28.80
CA VAL A 343 -0.16 26.06 -27.74
C VAL A 343 1.27 26.40 -28.19
N THR A 344 1.66 25.99 -29.39
CA THR A 344 2.99 26.25 -29.95
C THR A 344 3.26 27.76 -30.09
N LYS A 345 2.27 28.56 -30.49
CA LYS A 345 2.35 30.02 -30.59
C LYS A 345 2.73 30.69 -29.26
N LEU A 346 2.24 30.15 -28.15
CA LEU A 346 2.51 30.69 -26.81
C LEU A 346 3.78 30.11 -26.19
N LEU A 347 4.00 28.80 -26.29
CA LEU A 347 5.09 28.11 -25.59
C LEU A 347 6.35 27.93 -26.42
N GLY A 348 6.26 27.97 -27.76
CA GLY A 348 7.38 27.76 -28.68
C GLY A 348 7.45 26.36 -29.26
N GLU A 349 8.61 25.98 -29.75
CA GLU A 349 8.83 24.72 -30.45
C GLU A 349 8.62 23.48 -29.57
N ALA A 350 8.20 22.36 -30.17
CA ALA A 350 7.89 21.11 -29.48
C ALA A 350 9.05 20.54 -28.64
N SER A 351 10.30 20.74 -29.10
CA SER A 351 11.51 20.30 -28.37
C SER A 351 11.84 21.15 -27.13
N THR A 352 11.16 22.28 -26.94
CA THR A 352 11.43 23.18 -25.83
C THR A 352 11.14 22.54 -24.48
N ASN A 353 12.14 22.54 -23.59
CA ASN A 353 12.00 22.06 -22.23
C ASN A 353 11.34 23.15 -21.34
N ILE A 354 10.25 22.82 -20.69
CA ILE A 354 9.47 23.75 -19.86
C ILE A 354 10.28 24.26 -18.66
N ASN A 355 11.04 23.39 -18.00
CA ASN A 355 11.86 23.81 -16.86
C ASN A 355 12.88 24.88 -17.27
N THR A 356 13.64 24.61 -18.30
CA THR A 356 14.70 25.52 -18.74
C THR A 356 14.15 26.88 -19.18
N LYS A 357 13.06 26.89 -19.96
CA LYS A 357 12.52 28.10 -20.55
C LYS A 357 11.69 28.92 -19.58
N PHE A 358 10.89 28.27 -18.72
CA PHE A 358 9.88 28.96 -17.91
C PHE A 358 10.20 28.96 -16.41
N PHE A 359 10.71 27.87 -15.84
CA PHE A 359 11.03 27.84 -14.40
C PHE A 359 12.45 28.35 -14.10
N GLY A 360 13.43 28.04 -14.95
CA GLY A 360 14.81 28.51 -14.76
C GLY A 360 14.91 30.03 -14.50
N PRO A 361 14.29 30.88 -15.32
CA PRO A 361 14.30 32.32 -15.10
C PRO A 361 13.66 32.80 -13.79
N LEU A 362 12.77 32.00 -13.19
CA LEU A 362 12.09 32.35 -11.93
C LEU A 362 12.98 32.20 -10.69
N THR A 363 14.17 31.64 -10.85
CA THR A 363 15.16 31.49 -9.78
C THR A 363 16.02 32.73 -9.58
N ILE A 364 16.02 33.64 -10.55
CA ILE A 364 16.87 34.84 -10.56
C ILE A 364 16.31 35.89 -9.55
N GLU A 365 17.17 36.39 -8.71
CA GLU A 365 16.83 37.42 -7.70
C GLU A 365 16.73 38.81 -8.30
N ASP A 366 15.77 39.03 -9.19
CA ASP A 366 15.55 40.31 -9.90
C ASP A 366 14.26 41.02 -9.47
N VAL A 367 13.62 40.50 -8.42
CA VAL A 367 12.35 41.04 -7.89
C VAL A 367 12.63 41.90 -6.65
N ALA A 368 12.16 43.12 -6.66
CA ALA A 368 12.16 44.02 -5.50
C ALA A 368 10.71 44.18 -5.02
N LEU A 369 10.33 43.53 -3.94
CA LEU A 369 9.00 43.67 -3.33
C LEU A 369 9.02 44.78 -2.29
N LYS A 370 8.17 45.76 -2.45
CA LYS A 370 7.96 46.80 -1.45
C LYS A 370 6.79 46.37 -0.55
N ILE A 371 7.10 46.03 0.69
CA ILE A 371 6.12 45.62 1.71
C ILE A 371 6.20 46.64 2.85
N GLY A 372 5.21 47.53 2.95
CA GLY A 372 5.26 48.68 3.85
C GLY A 372 6.41 49.64 3.49
N SER A 373 7.29 49.93 4.43
CA SER A 373 8.49 50.76 4.23
C SER A 373 9.71 49.98 3.77
N ALA A 374 9.69 48.66 3.82
CA ALA A 374 10.81 47.78 3.49
C ALA A 374 10.79 47.35 2.02
N THR A 375 11.98 47.25 1.40
CA THR A 375 12.14 46.67 0.07
C THR A 375 12.93 45.38 0.21
N THR A 376 12.30 44.26 -0.12
CA THR A 376 12.91 42.90 -0.08
C THR A 376 13.29 42.48 -1.49
N LYS A 377 14.58 42.20 -1.71
CA LYS A 377 15.04 41.55 -2.96
C LYS A 377 14.82 40.03 -2.87
N THR A 378 14.20 39.50 -3.89
CA THR A 378 13.87 38.03 -3.93
C THR A 378 13.78 37.54 -5.37
N SER A 379 13.56 36.25 -5.56
CA SER A 379 13.17 35.65 -6.83
C SER A 379 11.69 35.27 -6.80
N ILE A 380 11.07 35.07 -7.97
CA ILE A 380 9.69 34.61 -8.05
C ILE A 380 9.57 33.24 -7.33
N LYS A 381 10.54 32.34 -7.53
CA LYS A 381 10.56 31.04 -6.85
C LYS A 381 10.56 31.17 -5.33
N LYS A 382 11.41 32.04 -4.77
CA LYS A 382 11.45 32.26 -3.31
C LYS A 382 10.17 32.92 -2.79
N ALA A 383 9.63 33.89 -3.52
CA ALA A 383 8.38 34.53 -3.17
C ALA A 383 7.18 33.59 -3.21
N ALA A 384 7.17 32.60 -4.11
CA ALA A 384 6.13 31.57 -4.22
C ALA A 384 6.14 30.54 -3.08
N ALA A 385 7.30 30.30 -2.47
CA ALA A 385 7.51 29.21 -1.49
C ALA A 385 7.19 29.59 -0.04
N GLY A 386 6.80 30.83 0.27
CA GLY A 386 6.64 31.26 1.66
C GLY A 386 5.53 32.30 1.86
N ASP A 387 5.61 33.00 2.99
CA ASP A 387 4.64 34.02 3.43
C ASP A 387 4.57 35.25 2.49
N LEU A 388 5.53 35.39 1.60
CA LEU A 388 5.59 36.46 0.62
C LEU A 388 4.64 36.27 -0.57
N TYR A 389 4.04 35.10 -0.76
CA TYR A 389 3.23 34.81 -1.95
C TYR A 389 2.09 35.80 -2.16
N ALA A 390 1.27 36.04 -1.14
CA ALA A 390 0.14 36.95 -1.22
C ALA A 390 0.56 38.41 -1.50
N ALA A 391 1.62 38.88 -0.83
CA ALA A 391 2.17 40.22 -1.02
C ALA A 391 2.78 40.39 -2.41
N ALA A 392 3.49 39.38 -2.91
CA ALA A 392 4.07 39.37 -4.25
C ALA A 392 2.98 39.39 -5.34
N LEU A 393 1.94 38.57 -5.18
CA LEU A 393 0.82 38.54 -6.12
C LEU A 393 0.09 39.87 -6.19
N ALA A 394 -0.24 40.47 -5.03
CA ALA A 394 -0.87 41.78 -4.96
C ALA A 394 0.02 42.88 -5.59
N HIS A 395 1.32 42.87 -5.30
CA HIS A 395 2.28 43.82 -5.86
C HIS A 395 2.33 43.73 -7.40
N PHE A 396 2.50 42.54 -7.97
CA PHE A 396 2.58 42.35 -9.43
C PHE A 396 1.26 42.72 -10.12
N THR A 397 0.11 42.37 -9.50
CA THR A 397 -1.22 42.71 -10.02
C THR A 397 -1.38 44.26 -10.09
N ALA A 398 -1.07 44.98 -8.99
CA ALA A 398 -1.17 46.44 -8.96
C ALA A 398 -0.20 47.13 -9.95
N GLU A 399 1.01 46.56 -10.12
CA GLU A 399 1.93 47.11 -11.13
C GLU A 399 1.45 46.86 -12.58
N ALA A 400 0.82 45.72 -12.83
CA ALA A 400 0.24 45.40 -14.13
C ALA A 400 -0.92 46.36 -14.47
N GLU A 401 -1.79 46.65 -13.52
CA GLU A 401 -2.89 47.62 -13.68
C GLU A 401 -2.38 49.04 -14.00
N LYS A 402 -1.38 49.52 -13.24
CA LYS A 402 -0.75 50.81 -13.52
C LYS A 402 -0.12 50.92 -14.91
N ARG A 403 0.44 49.80 -15.43
CA ARG A 403 0.99 49.75 -16.79
C ARG A 403 -0.11 49.84 -17.85
N THR A 404 -1.24 49.18 -17.63
CA THR A 404 -2.40 49.22 -18.53
C THR A 404 -3.02 50.61 -18.58
N GLU A 405 -3.21 51.27 -17.43
CA GLU A 405 -3.73 52.63 -17.35
C GLU A 405 -2.84 53.67 -18.06
N LYS A 406 -1.51 53.49 -18.01
CA LYS A 406 -0.56 54.37 -18.74
C LYS A 406 -0.56 54.14 -20.24
N ALA A 407 -0.91 52.94 -20.70
CA ALA A 407 -0.96 52.62 -22.13
C ALA A 407 -2.27 53.07 -22.79
N THR A 408 -3.30 53.37 -22.01
CA THR A 408 -4.62 53.85 -22.45
C THR A 408 -4.77 55.37 -22.42
N LYS A 409 -3.82 56.06 -21.80
CA LYS A 409 -3.66 57.53 -21.84
C LYS A 409 -2.69 57.96 -22.92
#